data_e457260aaac619769f1e648e8071d2ec
#
_entry.id   e457260aaac619769f1e648e8071d2ec
#
_cell.length_a   1.000
_cell.length_b   1.000
_cell.length_c   1.000
_cell.angle_alpha   90.00
_cell.angle_beta   90.00
_cell.angle_gamma   90.00
#
_symmetry.space_group_name_H-M   'P 1'
#
loop_
_entity.id
_entity.type
_entity.pdbx_description
1 polymer ?
#
loop_
_entity_poly.entity_id
_entity_poly.type
_entity_poly.pdbx_seq_one_letter_code
_entity_poly.pdbx_strand_id
1 'polypeptide(L)'
;MLNTTFASWPSFTVEEAAAIQQVILSNKVNYWTGLETRQFEKEFAAWSGTDYAVALANGTLALDASLNALDIGPGDEVIVTPRTFIASISCVVNAGATPVFADVEPVSGNISARTIARVLTPRTKAVICVHLAGWACDMDPIMALADQHEFKVIEDCAQAHGAMYKNRMVGSIGHISAWSFCQDKIMTTGGEGGMVTTNDELLWRKMWSFKDHGKSYEAVYEREHPPGFRWLHESFGTNWRMLEMQGVIGRIQLGRMAAWTEARTSNAEAIWNTCRLHEVVRVPEVPVDVMHAHYKCYVYVRPEKLATGWSRDRIIDEINKLGVPCYQGSCSEVYLEKAFDGTGFRPAERLPVAKELGETSLMFLVHPTLTGKEIDRTCTAIHQVLTVATRSLHKP
;
A
#
# COMPACT_ATOMS: atom_id res chain seq x y z
N MET A 1 -20.90 4.03 4.01
CA MET A 1 -20.05 4.81 4.93
C MET A 1 -20.79 4.92 6.24
N LEU A 2 -20.15 4.63 7.37
CA LEU A 2 -20.73 4.86 8.68
C LEU A 2 -20.87 6.37 8.91
N ASN A 3 -22.05 6.80 9.27
CA ASN A 3 -22.29 8.21 9.63
C ASN A 3 -21.74 8.43 11.05
N THR A 4 -20.46 8.76 11.19
CA THR A 4 -19.78 8.93 12.47
C THR A 4 -19.41 10.38 12.69
N THR A 5 -19.30 10.77 13.97
CA THR A 5 -18.80 12.10 14.38
C THR A 5 -17.28 12.18 14.45
N PHE A 6 -16.58 11.11 14.03
CA PHE A 6 -15.14 11.07 14.00
C PHE A 6 -14.56 11.99 12.92
N ALA A 7 -13.41 12.57 13.19
CA ALA A 7 -12.69 13.38 12.23
C ALA A 7 -12.48 12.62 10.92
N SER A 8 -12.55 13.33 9.81
CA SER A 8 -12.40 12.74 8.49
C SER A 8 -10.93 12.59 8.10
N TRP A 9 -10.65 11.59 7.27
CA TRP A 9 -9.42 11.47 6.52
C TRP A 9 -9.76 11.19 5.05
N PRO A 10 -9.12 11.87 4.07
CA PRO A 10 -8.11 12.92 4.24
C PRO A 10 -8.69 14.22 4.81
N SER A 11 -7.78 15.11 5.24
CA SER A 11 -8.11 16.45 5.71
C SER A 11 -7.16 17.45 5.05
N PHE A 12 -7.67 18.18 4.07
CA PHE A 12 -6.90 19.22 3.37
C PHE A 12 -6.93 20.53 4.14
N THR A 13 -5.89 21.33 3.96
CA THR A 13 -5.69 22.62 4.62
C THR A 13 -5.83 23.78 3.64
N VAL A 14 -5.94 25.00 4.18
CA VAL A 14 -5.92 26.24 3.37
C VAL A 14 -4.60 26.38 2.61
N GLU A 15 -3.49 25.87 3.16
CA GLU A 15 -2.18 25.87 2.49
C GLU A 15 -2.21 25.10 1.18
N GLU A 16 -2.77 23.87 1.18
CA GLU A 16 -2.90 23.06 -0.03
C GLU A 16 -3.84 23.71 -1.04
N ALA A 17 -4.97 24.26 -0.59
CA ALA A 17 -5.91 24.96 -1.45
C ALA A 17 -5.29 26.20 -2.12
N ALA A 18 -4.53 27.01 -1.35
CA ALA A 18 -3.82 28.18 -1.87
C ALA A 18 -2.72 27.78 -2.87
N ALA A 19 -1.99 26.70 -2.60
CA ALA A 19 -0.96 26.21 -3.51
C ALA A 19 -1.55 25.74 -4.86
N ILE A 20 -2.68 25.01 -4.84
CA ILE A 20 -3.41 24.64 -6.06
C ILE A 20 -3.85 25.87 -6.83
N GLN A 21 -4.39 26.89 -6.15
CA GLN A 21 -4.81 28.15 -6.78
C GLN A 21 -3.63 28.81 -7.52
N GLN A 22 -2.45 28.84 -6.92
CA GLN A 22 -1.26 29.40 -7.57
C GLN A 22 -0.86 28.60 -8.84
N VAL A 23 -0.92 27.27 -8.78
CA VAL A 23 -0.65 26.43 -9.95
C VAL A 23 -1.64 26.73 -11.08
N ILE A 24 -2.93 26.82 -10.78
CA ILE A 24 -3.97 27.11 -11.79
C ILE A 24 -3.74 28.49 -12.39
N LEU A 25 -3.54 29.53 -11.57
CA LEU A 25 -3.33 30.92 -12.04
C LEU A 25 -2.03 31.12 -12.82
N SER A 26 -1.04 30.25 -12.61
CA SER A 26 0.22 30.26 -13.37
C SER A 26 0.04 29.83 -14.83
N ASN A 27 -1.07 29.14 -15.19
CA ASN A 27 -1.31 28.46 -16.46
C ASN A 27 -0.27 27.35 -16.80
N LYS A 28 0.59 26.96 -15.85
CA LYS A 28 1.61 25.92 -16.00
C LYS A 28 1.11 24.65 -15.28
N VAL A 29 0.06 24.04 -15.80
CA VAL A 29 -0.72 22.98 -15.13
C VAL A 29 -0.33 21.56 -15.57
N ASN A 30 0.60 21.44 -16.51
CA ASN A 30 1.04 20.18 -17.09
C ASN A 30 2.52 19.92 -16.75
N TYR A 31 2.90 18.67 -16.62
CA TYR A 31 4.26 18.18 -16.36
C TYR A 31 5.35 18.86 -17.20
N TRP A 32 5.06 19.20 -18.46
CA TRP A 32 6.02 19.83 -19.39
C TRP A 32 6.19 21.32 -19.18
N THR A 33 5.17 21.99 -18.67
CA THR A 33 5.16 23.45 -18.49
C THR A 33 5.38 23.88 -17.06
N GLY A 34 5.02 23.04 -16.09
CA GLY A 34 5.20 23.25 -14.66
C GLY A 34 6.50 22.64 -14.12
N LEU A 35 6.71 22.74 -12.81
CA LEU A 35 7.85 22.18 -12.10
C LEU A 35 7.47 21.40 -10.85
N GLU A 36 6.22 21.49 -10.38
CA GLU A 36 5.78 20.93 -9.12
C GLU A 36 5.90 19.39 -9.10
N THR A 37 5.45 18.73 -10.17
CA THR A 37 5.53 17.27 -10.27
C THR A 37 6.96 16.78 -10.34
N ARG A 38 7.83 17.45 -11.12
CA ARG A 38 9.26 17.09 -11.21
C ARG A 38 10.01 17.34 -9.90
N GLN A 39 9.63 18.38 -9.17
CA GLN A 39 10.19 18.64 -7.86
C GLN A 39 9.70 17.61 -6.84
N PHE A 40 8.42 17.20 -6.93
CA PHE A 40 7.88 16.13 -6.11
C PHE A 40 8.59 14.79 -6.36
N GLU A 41 8.90 14.44 -7.62
CA GLU A 41 9.71 13.25 -7.96
C GLU A 41 11.05 13.27 -7.22
N LYS A 42 11.79 14.39 -7.26
CA LYS A 42 13.09 14.54 -6.58
C LYS A 42 12.98 14.46 -5.05
N GLU A 43 12.02 15.17 -4.49
CA GLU A 43 11.78 15.19 -3.04
C GLU A 43 11.35 13.83 -2.52
N PHE A 44 10.50 13.12 -3.30
CA PHE A 44 10.02 11.79 -2.94
C PHE A 44 11.12 10.73 -3.06
N ALA A 45 11.96 10.77 -4.10
CA ALA A 45 13.13 9.91 -4.23
C ALA A 45 14.07 10.09 -3.02
N ALA A 46 14.41 11.33 -2.69
CA ALA A 46 15.24 11.63 -1.51
C ALA A 46 14.61 11.14 -0.20
N TRP A 47 13.29 11.33 -0.03
CA TRP A 47 12.56 10.89 1.16
C TRP A 47 12.48 9.36 1.27
N SER A 48 12.27 8.67 0.16
CA SER A 48 12.21 7.20 0.14
C SER A 48 13.58 6.52 0.18
N GLY A 49 14.66 7.29 0.02
CA GLY A 49 16.03 6.76 0.00
C GLY A 49 16.36 6.04 -1.31
N THR A 50 15.80 6.51 -2.43
CA THR A 50 16.04 5.99 -3.77
C THR A 50 16.69 7.05 -4.66
N ASP A 51 17.36 6.62 -5.72
CA ASP A 51 18.01 7.54 -6.68
C ASP A 51 16.99 8.17 -7.64
N TYR A 52 15.92 7.44 -7.97
CA TYR A 52 14.99 7.83 -9.02
C TYR A 52 13.54 7.66 -8.61
N ALA A 53 12.68 8.57 -9.08
CA ALA A 53 11.23 8.48 -8.98
C ALA A 53 10.56 8.93 -10.29
N VAL A 54 9.37 8.40 -10.58
CA VAL A 54 8.49 8.83 -11.67
C VAL A 54 7.08 8.98 -11.15
N ALA A 55 6.53 10.19 -11.20
CA ALA A 55 5.17 10.48 -10.79
C ALA A 55 4.15 10.05 -11.87
N LEU A 56 3.07 9.44 -11.43
CA LEU A 56 2.03 8.84 -12.25
C LEU A 56 0.63 9.26 -11.78
N ALA A 57 -0.36 9.10 -12.64
CA ALA A 57 -1.72 9.53 -12.35
C ALA A 57 -2.39 8.75 -11.20
N ASN A 58 -1.99 7.52 -10.92
CA ASN A 58 -2.46 6.72 -9.80
C ASN A 58 -1.54 5.51 -9.49
N GLY A 59 -1.78 4.85 -8.36
CA GLY A 59 -0.97 3.71 -7.92
C GLY A 59 -1.12 2.44 -8.77
N THR A 60 -2.26 2.23 -9.42
CA THR A 60 -2.46 1.10 -10.34
C THR A 60 -1.51 1.23 -11.54
N LEU A 61 -1.42 2.43 -12.11
CA LEU A 61 -0.48 2.72 -13.19
C LEU A 61 0.99 2.59 -12.75
N ALA A 62 1.28 2.79 -11.46
CA ALA A 62 2.62 2.55 -10.92
C ALA A 62 2.99 1.05 -10.96
N LEU A 63 2.04 0.17 -10.64
CA LEU A 63 2.22 -1.29 -10.79
C LEU A 63 2.33 -1.70 -12.26
N ASP A 64 1.46 -1.17 -13.13
CA ASP A 64 1.52 -1.44 -14.58
C ASP A 64 2.86 -0.99 -15.18
N ALA A 65 3.35 0.20 -14.81
CA ALA A 65 4.65 0.70 -15.26
C ALA A 65 5.81 -0.17 -14.77
N SER A 66 5.72 -0.70 -13.54
CA SER A 66 6.73 -1.60 -12.98
C SER A 66 6.83 -2.91 -13.76
N LEU A 67 5.69 -3.53 -14.08
CA LEU A 67 5.65 -4.77 -14.87
C LEU A 67 6.13 -4.53 -16.30
N ASN A 68 5.72 -3.42 -16.92
CA ASN A 68 6.18 -3.04 -18.26
C ASN A 68 7.70 -2.82 -18.31
N ALA A 69 8.28 -2.13 -17.33
CA ALA A 69 9.73 -1.88 -17.29
C ALA A 69 10.55 -3.17 -17.09
N LEU A 70 9.96 -4.19 -16.47
CA LEU A 70 10.54 -5.52 -16.27
C LEU A 70 10.27 -6.47 -17.46
N ASP A 71 9.64 -5.99 -18.52
CA ASP A 71 9.26 -6.77 -19.72
C ASP A 71 8.39 -8.01 -19.37
N ILE A 72 7.55 -7.91 -18.33
CA ILE A 72 6.64 -8.98 -17.88
C ILE A 72 5.45 -9.08 -18.84
N GLY A 73 5.14 -10.29 -19.31
CA GLY A 73 4.07 -10.50 -20.28
C GLY A 73 3.59 -11.96 -20.38
N PRO A 74 2.96 -12.32 -21.53
CA PRO A 74 2.40 -13.66 -21.74
C PRO A 74 3.44 -14.79 -21.57
N GLY A 75 3.09 -15.78 -20.76
CA GLY A 75 3.97 -16.92 -20.44
C GLY A 75 4.72 -16.76 -19.12
N ASP A 76 4.81 -15.54 -18.59
CA ASP A 76 5.44 -15.27 -17.30
C ASP A 76 4.48 -15.49 -16.14
N GLU A 77 5.03 -15.82 -14.99
CA GLU A 77 4.32 -15.89 -13.73
C GLU A 77 4.80 -14.79 -12.78
N VAL A 78 3.84 -14.13 -12.11
CA VAL A 78 4.12 -13.17 -11.05
C VAL A 78 3.49 -13.65 -9.75
N ILE A 79 4.30 -13.83 -8.72
CA ILE A 79 3.80 -14.23 -7.40
C ILE A 79 3.21 -13.01 -6.71
N VAL A 80 2.00 -13.16 -6.16
CA VAL A 80 1.22 -12.12 -5.51
C VAL A 80 0.67 -12.60 -4.17
N THR A 81 0.33 -11.64 -3.29
CA THR A 81 -0.36 -11.93 -2.03
C THR A 81 -1.87 -12.02 -2.24
N PRO A 82 -2.59 -12.91 -1.52
CA PRO A 82 -4.04 -12.93 -1.52
C PRO A 82 -4.67 -11.80 -0.70
N ARG A 83 -3.89 -11.21 0.23
CA ARG A 83 -4.37 -10.21 1.19
C ARG A 83 -3.95 -8.81 0.74
N THR A 84 -4.72 -8.21 -0.16
CA THR A 84 -4.43 -6.91 -0.75
C THR A 84 -5.67 -6.32 -1.43
N PHE A 85 -5.50 -5.14 -2.03
CA PHE A 85 -6.44 -4.62 -3.02
C PHE A 85 -6.20 -5.28 -4.38
N ILE A 86 -7.26 -5.47 -5.15
CA ILE A 86 -7.22 -6.22 -6.41
C ILE A 86 -6.20 -5.66 -7.43
N ALA A 87 -5.81 -4.39 -7.34
CA ALA A 87 -4.85 -3.76 -8.26
C ALA A 87 -3.50 -4.51 -8.33
N SER A 88 -3.02 -5.05 -7.19
CA SER A 88 -1.77 -5.83 -7.14
C SER A 88 -1.84 -7.13 -7.98
N ILE A 89 -3.04 -7.56 -8.37
CA ILE A 89 -3.24 -8.75 -9.20
C ILE A 89 -3.68 -8.34 -10.61
N SER A 90 -4.59 -7.38 -10.73
CA SER A 90 -5.10 -6.97 -12.04
C SER A 90 -4.01 -6.41 -12.95
N CYS A 91 -2.97 -5.77 -12.40
CA CYS A 91 -1.80 -5.35 -13.19
C CYS A 91 -1.09 -6.55 -13.86
N VAL A 92 -0.97 -7.68 -13.16
CA VAL A 92 -0.38 -8.92 -13.69
C VAL A 92 -1.24 -9.48 -14.82
N VAL A 93 -2.56 -9.54 -14.62
CA VAL A 93 -3.51 -10.02 -15.63
C VAL A 93 -3.52 -9.10 -16.84
N ASN A 94 -3.50 -7.78 -16.63
CA ASN A 94 -3.46 -6.77 -17.71
C ASN A 94 -2.15 -6.83 -18.51
N ALA A 95 -1.04 -7.19 -17.89
CA ALA A 95 0.22 -7.44 -18.58
C ALA A 95 0.20 -8.75 -19.42
N GLY A 96 -0.86 -9.57 -19.30
CA GLY A 96 -0.96 -10.88 -19.96
C GLY A 96 -0.20 -12.00 -19.24
N ALA A 97 0.35 -11.72 -18.06
CA ALA A 97 1.06 -12.69 -17.22
C ALA A 97 0.08 -13.45 -16.30
N THR A 98 0.56 -14.51 -15.68
CA THR A 98 -0.24 -15.35 -14.78
C THR A 98 0.03 -14.99 -13.32
N PRO A 99 -0.96 -14.54 -12.53
CA PRO A 99 -0.80 -14.35 -11.10
C PRO A 99 -0.75 -15.70 -10.38
N VAL A 100 0.23 -15.86 -9.50
CA VAL A 100 0.40 -17.05 -8.65
C VAL A 100 0.32 -16.62 -7.19
N PHE A 101 -0.63 -17.17 -6.43
CA PHE A 101 -0.86 -16.75 -5.06
C PHE A 101 0.04 -17.48 -4.07
N ALA A 102 0.83 -16.73 -3.29
CA ALA A 102 1.53 -17.22 -2.12
C ALA A 102 0.73 -16.87 -0.86
N ASP A 103 0.57 -17.81 0.07
CA ASP A 103 -0.07 -17.53 1.37
C ASP A 103 0.75 -16.52 2.19
N VAL A 104 0.19 -16.04 3.26
CA VAL A 104 0.78 -15.00 4.11
C VAL A 104 1.25 -15.54 5.47
N GLU A 105 2.07 -14.76 6.18
CA GLU A 105 2.47 -15.06 7.55
C GLU A 105 1.36 -14.66 8.54
N PRO A 106 1.12 -15.46 9.59
CA PRO A 106 -0.01 -15.24 10.49
C PRO A 106 0.14 -14.01 11.40
N VAL A 107 1.36 -13.50 11.58
CA VAL A 107 1.63 -12.32 12.42
C VAL A 107 1.51 -11.04 11.63
N SER A 108 2.25 -10.92 10.51
CA SER A 108 2.30 -9.72 9.70
C SER A 108 1.16 -9.61 8.69
N GLY A 109 0.61 -10.75 8.23
CA GLY A 109 -0.33 -10.80 7.10
C GLY A 109 0.32 -10.57 5.75
N ASN A 110 1.65 -10.54 5.68
CA ASN A 110 2.45 -10.37 4.45
C ASN A 110 2.97 -11.70 3.91
N ILE A 111 3.29 -11.74 2.62
CA ILE A 111 4.07 -12.86 2.06
C ILE A 111 5.51 -12.84 2.61
N SER A 112 6.19 -13.98 2.55
CA SER A 112 7.56 -14.14 3.02
C SER A 112 8.35 -15.01 2.04
N ALA A 113 9.68 -15.04 2.15
CA ALA A 113 10.51 -15.96 1.37
C ALA A 113 10.04 -17.42 1.50
N ARG A 114 9.59 -17.83 2.69
CA ARG A 114 9.05 -19.17 2.95
C ARG A 114 7.76 -19.46 2.15
N THR A 115 6.84 -18.49 2.08
CA THR A 115 5.57 -18.69 1.37
C THR A 115 5.75 -18.55 -0.13
N ILE A 116 6.65 -17.68 -0.59
CA ILE A 116 7.06 -17.53 -1.99
C ILE A 116 7.70 -18.82 -2.51
N ALA A 117 8.68 -19.38 -1.78
CA ALA A 117 9.41 -20.58 -2.19
C ALA A 117 8.51 -21.81 -2.48
N ARG A 118 7.32 -21.85 -1.84
CA ARG A 118 6.35 -22.97 -2.03
C ARG A 118 5.66 -22.96 -3.39
N VAL A 119 5.64 -21.80 -4.05
CA VAL A 119 4.90 -21.57 -5.30
C VAL A 119 5.79 -21.14 -6.46
N LEU A 120 7.11 -21.09 -6.25
CA LEU A 120 8.09 -20.78 -7.28
C LEU A 120 8.05 -21.84 -8.40
N THR A 121 8.13 -21.36 -9.64
CA THR A 121 8.29 -22.18 -10.83
C THR A 121 9.37 -21.58 -11.74
N PRO A 122 9.86 -22.30 -12.77
CA PRO A 122 10.78 -21.74 -13.75
C PRO A 122 10.20 -20.54 -14.55
N ARG A 123 8.89 -20.32 -14.51
CA ARG A 123 8.21 -19.19 -15.17
C ARG A 123 8.07 -17.97 -14.28
N THR A 124 8.42 -18.07 -13.00
CA THR A 124 8.36 -16.94 -12.06
C THR A 124 9.37 -15.88 -12.48
N LYS A 125 8.89 -14.71 -12.87
CA LYS A 125 9.70 -13.55 -13.29
C LYS A 125 9.70 -12.42 -12.29
N ALA A 126 8.63 -12.29 -11.51
CA ALA A 126 8.56 -11.28 -10.45
C ALA A 126 7.72 -11.74 -9.26
N VAL A 127 7.91 -11.03 -8.16
CA VAL A 127 7.09 -11.11 -6.95
C VAL A 127 6.63 -9.70 -6.59
N ILE A 128 5.34 -9.51 -6.30
CA ILE A 128 4.80 -8.25 -5.76
C ILE A 128 4.64 -8.40 -4.25
N CYS A 129 5.50 -7.72 -3.49
CA CYS A 129 5.48 -7.67 -2.03
C CYS A 129 4.62 -6.50 -1.56
N VAL A 130 3.41 -6.78 -1.07
CA VAL A 130 2.55 -5.75 -0.49
C VAL A 130 2.91 -5.56 0.97
N HIS A 131 3.28 -4.34 1.36
CA HIS A 131 3.51 -3.95 2.76
C HIS A 131 2.16 -3.61 3.43
N LEU A 132 1.42 -4.67 3.78
CA LEU A 132 0.03 -4.56 4.22
C LEU A 132 -0.12 -3.69 5.45
N ALA A 133 -1.08 -2.78 5.42
CA ALA A 133 -1.44 -1.87 6.52
C ALA A 133 -0.28 -0.96 7.01
N GLY A 134 0.84 -0.94 6.30
CA GLY A 134 2.04 -0.24 6.71
C GLY A 134 3.08 -1.10 7.42
N TRP A 135 2.91 -2.43 7.41
CA TRP A 135 3.89 -3.39 7.94
C TRP A 135 4.84 -3.84 6.82
N ALA A 136 6.13 -3.56 6.97
CA ALA A 136 7.12 -4.01 5.99
C ALA A 136 7.18 -5.54 5.89
N CYS A 137 7.25 -6.09 4.68
CA CYS A 137 7.62 -7.48 4.47
C CYS A 137 9.05 -7.74 5.00
N ASP A 138 9.37 -8.98 5.34
CA ASP A 138 10.74 -9.40 5.67
C ASP A 138 11.56 -9.46 4.39
N MET A 139 12.12 -8.30 4.00
CA MET A 139 12.67 -8.09 2.67
C MET A 139 14.02 -8.80 2.42
N ASP A 140 14.91 -8.89 3.42
CA ASP A 140 16.23 -9.48 3.20
C ASP A 140 16.17 -10.94 2.73
N PRO A 141 15.39 -11.84 3.37
CA PRO A 141 15.22 -13.19 2.86
C PRO A 141 14.51 -13.27 1.50
N ILE A 142 13.59 -12.32 1.21
CA ILE A 142 12.90 -12.25 -0.08
C ILE A 142 13.91 -11.86 -1.19
N MET A 143 14.75 -10.86 -0.94
CA MET A 143 15.78 -10.43 -1.89
C MET A 143 16.84 -11.53 -2.12
N ALA A 144 17.26 -12.22 -1.05
CA ALA A 144 18.17 -13.37 -1.18
C ALA A 144 17.57 -14.50 -2.04
N LEU A 145 16.26 -14.76 -1.88
CA LEU A 145 15.55 -15.74 -2.70
C LEU A 145 15.43 -15.25 -4.17
N ALA A 146 15.23 -13.95 -4.37
CA ALA A 146 15.16 -13.34 -5.70
C ALA A 146 16.50 -13.47 -6.45
N ASP A 147 17.59 -13.21 -5.76
CA ASP A 147 18.94 -13.38 -6.34
C ASP A 147 19.22 -14.85 -6.70
N GLN A 148 18.84 -15.79 -5.82
CA GLN A 148 19.03 -17.22 -6.05
C GLN A 148 18.24 -17.75 -7.24
N HIS A 149 17.04 -17.24 -7.49
CA HIS A 149 16.12 -17.74 -8.53
C HIS A 149 15.93 -16.76 -9.70
N GLU A 150 16.69 -15.67 -9.74
CA GLU A 150 16.75 -14.68 -10.82
C GLU A 150 15.39 -14.02 -11.15
N PHE A 151 14.51 -13.85 -10.14
CA PHE A 151 13.27 -13.09 -10.32
C PHE A 151 13.39 -11.65 -9.76
N LYS A 152 12.50 -10.77 -10.20
CA LYS A 152 12.46 -9.37 -9.75
C LYS A 152 11.48 -9.17 -8.61
N VAL A 153 11.75 -8.20 -7.73
CA VAL A 153 10.89 -7.85 -6.60
C VAL A 153 10.33 -6.46 -6.83
N ILE A 154 8.99 -6.37 -6.84
CA ILE A 154 8.24 -5.12 -6.84
C ILE A 154 7.69 -4.94 -5.42
N GLU A 155 8.02 -3.82 -4.77
CA GLU A 155 7.40 -3.44 -3.50
C GLU A 155 6.11 -2.67 -3.79
N ASP A 156 4.95 -3.19 -3.38
CA ASP A 156 3.71 -2.43 -3.36
C ASP A 156 3.61 -1.67 -2.02
N CYS A 157 4.01 -0.41 -2.07
CA CYS A 157 4.09 0.51 -0.94
C CYS A 157 2.82 1.36 -0.77
N ALA A 158 1.72 1.04 -1.49
CA ALA A 158 0.48 1.83 -1.47
C ALA A 158 -0.11 2.03 -0.05
N GLN A 159 0.27 1.21 0.92
CA GLN A 159 -0.19 1.28 2.30
C GLN A 159 0.94 1.58 3.30
N ALA A 160 2.14 1.95 2.85
CA ALA A 160 3.33 1.87 3.69
C ALA A 160 4.22 3.13 3.69
N HIS A 161 3.64 4.30 3.37
CA HIS A 161 4.37 5.58 3.46
C HIS A 161 4.89 5.80 4.89
N GLY A 162 6.22 5.86 5.02
CA GLY A 162 6.90 6.01 6.31
C GLY A 162 7.21 4.69 7.03
N ALA A 163 6.88 3.52 6.47
CA ALA A 163 7.34 2.24 7.02
C ALA A 163 8.83 2.02 6.75
N MET A 164 9.51 1.36 7.69
CA MET A 164 10.93 1.01 7.53
C MET A 164 11.19 -0.44 7.90
N TYR A 165 12.16 -1.02 7.23
CA TYR A 165 12.71 -2.34 7.51
C TYR A 165 14.22 -2.21 7.74
N LYS A 166 14.69 -2.56 8.95
CA LYS A 166 16.12 -2.46 9.35
C LYS A 166 16.73 -1.10 8.99
N ASN A 167 16.06 -0.02 9.38
CA ASN A 167 16.44 1.38 9.12
C ASN A 167 16.52 1.78 7.63
N ARG A 168 15.98 0.97 6.72
CA ARG A 168 15.77 1.34 5.31
C ARG A 168 14.28 1.62 5.08
N MET A 169 13.96 2.69 4.39
CA MET A 169 12.59 2.96 3.97
C MET A 169 12.10 1.82 3.06
N VAL A 170 10.88 1.30 3.28
CA VAL A 170 10.26 0.43 2.26
C VAL A 170 10.15 1.19 0.96
N GLY A 171 10.24 0.50 -0.15
CA GLY A 171 10.29 1.12 -1.46
C GLY A 171 11.70 1.45 -1.95
N SER A 172 12.74 1.22 -1.12
CA SER A 172 14.15 1.33 -1.51
C SER A 172 14.90 0.00 -1.53
N ILE A 173 14.21 -1.12 -1.29
CA ILE A 173 14.85 -2.42 -1.03
C ILE A 173 14.69 -3.36 -2.23
N GLY A 174 13.50 -3.40 -2.82
CA GLY A 174 13.22 -4.15 -4.04
C GLY A 174 13.83 -3.53 -5.29
N HIS A 175 13.56 -4.10 -6.44
CA HIS A 175 14.06 -3.56 -7.72
C HIS A 175 13.29 -2.33 -8.17
N ILE A 176 11.96 -2.34 -7.99
CA ILE A 176 11.04 -1.23 -8.27
C ILE A 176 10.01 -1.18 -7.15
N SER A 177 9.50 0.01 -6.87
CA SER A 177 8.43 0.18 -5.91
C SER A 177 7.29 1.01 -6.47
N ALA A 178 6.07 0.62 -6.17
CA ALA A 178 4.85 1.28 -6.57
C ALA A 178 4.16 1.91 -5.36
N TRP A 179 3.82 3.20 -5.48
CA TRP A 179 3.18 4.00 -4.43
C TRP A 179 1.82 4.50 -4.91
N SER A 180 0.89 4.66 -4.00
CA SER A 180 -0.43 5.22 -4.28
C SER A 180 -0.71 6.42 -3.40
N PHE A 181 -1.22 7.47 -4.00
CA PHE A 181 -1.70 8.68 -3.32
C PHE A 181 -3.22 8.84 -3.47
N CYS A 182 -3.93 7.71 -3.54
CA CYS A 182 -5.39 7.69 -3.54
C CYS A 182 -5.94 8.30 -2.25
N GLN A 183 -7.20 8.72 -2.27
CA GLN A 183 -7.85 9.51 -1.23
C GLN A 183 -7.63 8.98 0.20
N ASP A 184 -7.71 7.67 0.44
CA ASP A 184 -7.66 7.08 1.79
C ASP A 184 -6.25 6.72 2.27
N LYS A 185 -5.22 6.93 1.44
CA LYS A 185 -3.83 6.57 1.77
C LYS A 185 -3.24 7.43 2.89
N ILE A 186 -2.05 7.05 3.37
CA ILE A 186 -1.32 7.80 4.41
C ILE A 186 -1.02 9.22 3.96
N MET A 187 -0.69 9.41 2.67
CA MET A 187 -0.70 10.71 2.01
C MET A 187 -1.46 10.62 0.69
N THR A 188 -2.04 11.73 0.24
CA THR A 188 -2.83 11.81 -0.99
C THR A 188 -2.47 13.05 -1.79
N THR A 189 -2.59 12.95 -3.11
CA THR A 189 -2.35 14.09 -4.01
C THR A 189 -3.64 14.69 -4.56
N GLY A 190 -4.63 14.87 -3.67
CA GLY A 190 -5.92 15.46 -4.03
C GLY A 190 -6.97 14.44 -4.48
N GLY A 191 -6.80 13.16 -4.08
CA GLY A 191 -7.76 12.08 -4.33
C GLY A 191 -7.19 10.95 -5.17
N GLU A 192 -6.31 11.24 -6.11
CA GLU A 192 -5.59 10.26 -6.93
C GLU A 192 -4.14 10.68 -7.12
N GLY A 193 -3.27 9.70 -7.37
CA GLY A 193 -1.86 9.86 -7.67
C GLY A 193 -1.08 8.57 -7.46
N GLY A 194 0.09 8.50 -8.04
CA GLY A 194 1.02 7.38 -7.89
C GLY A 194 2.47 7.81 -8.10
N MET A 195 3.37 6.95 -7.70
CA MET A 195 4.80 7.10 -7.90
C MET A 195 5.42 5.72 -8.11
N VAL A 196 6.42 5.61 -8.94
CA VAL A 196 7.38 4.50 -8.91
C VAL A 196 8.72 5.02 -8.43
N THR A 197 9.43 4.20 -7.65
CA THR A 197 10.80 4.49 -7.21
C THR A 197 11.73 3.32 -7.52
N THR A 198 13.00 3.61 -7.80
CA THR A 198 14.04 2.60 -8.10
C THR A 198 15.43 3.20 -7.92
N ASN A 199 16.43 2.33 -7.71
CA ASN A 199 17.85 2.67 -7.76
C ASN A 199 18.51 2.27 -9.10
N ASP A 200 17.74 1.71 -10.04
CA ASP A 200 18.21 1.31 -11.37
C ASP A 200 17.82 2.35 -12.41
N GLU A 201 18.81 3.03 -12.97
CA GLU A 201 18.61 4.07 -13.98
C GLU A 201 17.95 3.54 -15.26
N LEU A 202 18.25 2.32 -15.68
CA LEU A 202 17.65 1.76 -16.88
C LEU A 202 16.16 1.49 -16.69
N LEU A 203 15.76 0.97 -15.53
CA LEU A 203 14.35 0.77 -15.19
C LEU A 203 13.63 2.13 -15.07
N TRP A 204 14.28 3.13 -14.45
CA TRP A 204 13.73 4.48 -14.39
C TRP A 204 13.51 5.08 -15.77
N ARG A 205 14.50 5.02 -16.68
CA ARG A 205 14.37 5.54 -18.05
C ARG A 205 13.26 4.84 -18.83
N LYS A 206 13.08 3.53 -18.67
CA LYS A 206 11.95 2.78 -19.26
C LYS A 206 10.62 3.29 -18.75
N MET A 207 10.42 3.41 -17.42
CA MET A 207 9.18 3.88 -16.80
C MET A 207 8.88 5.34 -17.15
N TRP A 208 9.90 6.20 -17.14
CA TRP A 208 9.77 7.60 -17.54
C TRP A 208 9.34 7.75 -18.99
N SER A 209 9.95 6.98 -19.88
CA SER A 209 9.62 6.94 -21.31
C SER A 209 8.19 6.45 -21.53
N PHE A 210 7.84 5.31 -20.94
CA PHE A 210 6.53 4.67 -21.14
C PHE A 210 5.38 5.57 -20.68
N LYS A 211 5.50 6.25 -19.52
CA LYS A 211 4.47 7.17 -19.02
C LYS A 211 4.23 8.36 -19.93
N ASP A 212 5.15 8.68 -20.84
CA ASP A 212 5.11 9.88 -21.68
C ASP A 212 5.32 9.58 -23.16
N HIS A 213 4.44 8.74 -23.69
CA HIS A 213 4.34 8.41 -25.12
C HIS A 213 5.59 7.76 -25.72
N GLY A 214 6.50 7.23 -24.92
CA GLY A 214 7.73 6.61 -25.43
C GLY A 214 8.84 7.59 -25.79
N LYS A 215 8.81 8.82 -25.22
CA LYS A 215 9.94 9.76 -25.36
C LYS A 215 11.18 9.20 -24.71
N SER A 216 12.31 9.30 -25.39
CA SER A 216 13.61 9.02 -24.80
C SER A 216 14.07 10.18 -23.92
N TYR A 217 14.47 9.89 -22.67
CA TYR A 217 15.01 10.91 -21.76
C TYR A 217 16.27 11.54 -22.35
N GLU A 218 17.16 10.70 -22.92
CA GLU A 218 18.36 11.15 -23.61
C GLU A 218 18.05 12.08 -24.77
N ALA A 219 17.06 11.69 -25.62
CA ALA A 219 16.67 12.52 -26.77
C ALA A 219 16.06 13.87 -26.36
N VAL A 220 15.44 13.94 -25.17
CA VAL A 220 14.83 15.18 -24.66
C VAL A 220 15.84 16.09 -23.99
N TYR A 221 16.79 15.56 -23.20
CA TYR A 221 17.61 16.34 -22.29
C TYR A 221 19.11 16.26 -22.51
N GLU A 222 19.60 15.20 -23.17
CA GLU A 222 21.03 14.93 -23.26
C GLU A 222 21.58 15.03 -24.69
N ARG A 223 20.72 14.90 -25.71
CA ARG A 223 21.07 14.95 -27.14
C ARG A 223 20.57 16.26 -27.75
N GLU A 224 21.37 16.88 -28.62
CA GLU A 224 20.91 18.01 -29.43
C GLU A 224 19.77 17.57 -30.36
N HIS A 225 18.70 18.34 -30.41
CA HIS A 225 17.59 18.12 -31.31
C HIS A 225 16.98 19.45 -31.79
N PRO A 226 16.29 19.48 -32.95
CA PRO A 226 15.59 20.67 -33.42
C PRO A 226 14.53 21.14 -32.42
N PRO A 227 14.21 22.44 -32.35
CA PRO A 227 13.16 22.94 -31.48
C PRO A 227 11.83 22.23 -31.71
N GLY A 228 11.11 21.91 -30.61
CA GLY A 228 9.84 21.24 -30.61
C GLY A 228 9.95 19.73 -30.25
N PHE A 229 8.83 19.00 -30.41
CA PHE A 229 8.71 17.59 -30.00
C PHE A 229 8.86 16.61 -31.17
N ARG A 230 9.77 16.89 -32.10
CA ARG A 230 10.03 16.00 -33.25
C ARG A 230 11.19 15.05 -32.95
N TRP A 231 11.01 13.78 -33.31
CA TRP A 231 12.08 12.74 -33.28
C TRP A 231 12.57 12.41 -31.84
N LEU A 232 11.69 12.62 -30.83
CA LEU A 232 11.99 12.35 -29.43
C LEU A 232 11.43 11.01 -28.93
N HIS A 233 10.51 10.39 -29.68
CA HIS A 233 9.85 9.13 -29.31
C HIS A 233 10.63 7.97 -29.93
N GLU A 234 11.26 7.14 -29.07
CA GLU A 234 12.07 6.00 -29.48
C GLU A 234 11.40 4.66 -29.13
N SER A 235 10.25 4.70 -28.47
CA SER A 235 9.40 3.55 -28.17
C SER A 235 7.92 3.95 -28.21
N PHE A 236 7.04 2.95 -28.04
CA PHE A 236 5.61 3.23 -27.83
C PHE A 236 5.35 3.32 -26.33
N GLY A 237 4.55 4.30 -25.94
CA GLY A 237 4.16 4.54 -24.57
C GLY A 237 2.75 5.12 -24.47
N THR A 238 2.41 5.66 -23.32
CA THR A 238 1.08 6.19 -23.00
C THR A 238 1.16 7.54 -22.28
N ASN A 239 0.02 8.12 -21.94
CA ASN A 239 -0.05 9.36 -21.18
C ASN A 239 -0.54 9.07 -19.75
N TRP A 240 0.40 8.83 -18.83
CA TRP A 240 0.11 8.57 -17.42
C TRP A 240 0.67 9.62 -16.47
N ARG A 241 0.91 10.82 -16.98
CA ARG A 241 1.49 11.94 -16.23
C ARG A 241 0.61 12.37 -15.06
N MET A 242 1.24 12.61 -13.92
CA MET A 242 0.63 13.35 -12.82
C MET A 242 0.43 14.81 -13.20
N LEU A 243 -0.63 15.46 -12.71
CA LEU A 243 -0.88 16.89 -12.88
C LEU A 243 -0.04 17.71 -11.88
N GLU A 244 0.30 18.95 -12.25
CA GLU A 244 1.03 19.87 -11.37
C GLU A 244 0.29 20.17 -10.07
N MET A 245 -1.04 20.22 -10.10
CA MET A 245 -1.88 20.37 -8.89
C MET A 245 -1.72 19.19 -7.91
N GLN A 246 -1.58 17.97 -8.43
CA GLN A 246 -1.31 16.79 -7.59
C GLN A 246 0.12 16.86 -7.03
N GLY A 247 1.10 17.26 -7.85
CA GLY A 247 2.49 17.41 -7.44
C GLY A 247 2.66 18.38 -6.27
N VAL A 248 2.04 19.56 -6.33
CA VAL A 248 2.14 20.55 -5.25
C VAL A 248 1.52 20.08 -3.94
N ILE A 249 0.38 19.36 -3.99
CA ILE A 249 -0.22 18.74 -2.80
C ILE A 249 0.75 17.69 -2.23
N GLY A 250 1.29 16.82 -3.10
CA GLY A 250 2.24 15.78 -2.70
C GLY A 250 3.44 16.33 -1.96
N ARG A 251 4.05 17.41 -2.44
CA ARG A 251 5.18 18.10 -1.81
C ARG A 251 4.83 18.60 -0.40
N ILE A 252 3.67 19.26 -0.24
CA ILE A 252 3.21 19.77 1.07
C ILE A 252 2.99 18.62 2.04
N GLN A 253 2.30 17.55 1.61
CA GLN A 253 2.02 16.41 2.46
C GLN A 253 3.27 15.60 2.80
N LEU A 254 4.23 15.50 1.89
CA LEU A 254 5.52 14.85 2.14
C LEU A 254 6.25 15.51 3.32
N GLY A 255 6.20 16.83 3.42
CA GLY A 255 6.76 17.57 4.56
C GLY A 255 6.08 17.28 5.91
N ARG A 256 4.88 16.71 5.90
CA ARG A 256 4.11 16.38 7.12
C ARG A 256 4.30 14.91 7.56
N MET A 257 4.97 14.09 6.78
CA MET A 257 5.01 12.63 6.96
C MET A 257 5.57 12.20 8.32
N ALA A 258 6.61 12.86 8.83
CA ALA A 258 7.20 12.51 10.14
C ALA A 258 6.17 12.66 11.27
N ALA A 259 5.49 13.81 11.34
CA ALA A 259 4.45 14.07 12.35
C ALA A 259 3.24 13.14 12.20
N TRP A 260 2.86 12.81 10.96
CA TRP A 260 1.76 11.89 10.70
C TRP A 260 2.08 10.43 11.08
N THR A 261 3.32 10.00 10.87
CA THR A 261 3.77 8.68 11.31
C THR A 261 3.76 8.57 12.83
N GLU A 262 4.26 9.58 13.54
CA GLU A 262 4.24 9.64 15.00
C GLU A 262 2.81 9.59 15.56
N ALA A 263 1.90 10.41 15.02
CA ALA A 263 0.51 10.43 15.45
C ALA A 263 -0.19 9.08 15.20
N ARG A 264 0.02 8.45 14.04
CA ARG A 264 -0.54 7.13 13.72
C ARG A 264 -0.01 6.05 14.67
N THR A 265 1.28 6.09 14.99
CA THR A 265 1.90 5.15 15.93
C THR A 265 1.31 5.31 17.32
N SER A 266 1.21 6.54 17.83
CA SER A 266 0.60 6.82 19.14
C SER A 266 -0.85 6.34 19.21
N ASN A 267 -1.66 6.62 18.18
CA ASN A 267 -3.05 6.18 18.11
C ASN A 267 -3.18 4.64 18.09
N ALA A 268 -2.34 3.97 17.29
CA ALA A 268 -2.34 2.52 17.19
C ALA A 268 -1.92 1.85 18.50
N GLU A 269 -0.89 2.37 19.17
CA GLU A 269 -0.42 1.82 20.45
C GLU A 269 -1.48 1.96 21.55
N ALA A 270 -2.23 3.06 21.62
CA ALA A 270 -3.33 3.21 22.57
C ALA A 270 -4.40 2.13 22.36
N ILE A 271 -4.77 1.85 21.11
CA ILE A 271 -5.74 0.80 20.74
C ILE A 271 -5.17 -0.58 21.07
N TRP A 272 -3.93 -0.87 20.69
CA TRP A 272 -3.29 -2.15 20.96
C TRP A 272 -3.14 -2.41 22.46
N ASN A 273 -2.77 -1.40 23.25
CA ASN A 273 -2.67 -1.52 24.71
C ASN A 273 -4.02 -1.89 25.34
N THR A 274 -5.12 -1.29 24.86
CA THR A 274 -6.48 -1.66 25.29
C THR A 274 -6.80 -3.11 24.89
N CYS A 275 -6.48 -3.51 23.67
CA CYS A 275 -6.75 -4.87 23.18
C CYS A 275 -5.96 -5.93 23.93
N ARG A 276 -4.71 -5.66 24.36
CA ARG A 276 -3.87 -6.57 25.14
C ARG A 276 -4.47 -6.95 26.50
N LEU A 277 -5.42 -6.17 27.02
CA LEU A 277 -6.15 -6.49 28.25
C LEU A 277 -7.20 -7.62 28.07
N HIS A 278 -7.45 -8.04 26.82
CA HIS A 278 -8.51 -9.00 26.48
C HIS A 278 -7.94 -10.23 25.77
N GLU A 279 -8.03 -11.39 26.40
CA GLU A 279 -7.53 -12.65 25.81
C GLU A 279 -8.31 -13.12 24.57
N VAL A 280 -9.50 -12.55 24.31
CA VAL A 280 -10.37 -12.86 23.16
C VAL A 280 -9.82 -12.31 21.85
N VAL A 281 -8.82 -11.46 21.90
CA VAL A 281 -8.12 -10.95 20.73
C VAL A 281 -6.60 -11.16 20.83
N ARG A 282 -5.96 -11.20 19.66
CA ARG A 282 -4.51 -11.23 19.50
C ARG A 282 -4.08 -9.89 18.88
N VAL A 283 -3.20 -9.18 19.58
CA VAL A 283 -2.49 -8.03 19.02
C VAL A 283 -1.23 -8.54 18.32
N PRO A 284 -0.94 -8.12 17.08
CA PRO A 284 0.27 -8.54 16.40
C PRO A 284 1.51 -7.90 17.06
N GLU A 285 2.60 -8.67 17.11
CA GLU A 285 3.87 -8.20 17.65
C GLU A 285 4.78 -7.75 16.50
N VAL A 286 5.02 -6.44 16.42
CA VAL A 286 5.91 -5.86 15.40
C VAL A 286 7.37 -6.11 15.81
N PRO A 287 8.20 -6.70 14.93
CA PRO A 287 9.63 -6.86 15.21
C PRO A 287 10.33 -5.52 15.47
N VAL A 288 11.35 -5.53 16.32
CA VAL A 288 12.07 -4.32 16.76
C VAL A 288 12.80 -3.58 15.63
N ASP A 289 13.09 -4.29 14.55
CA ASP A 289 13.74 -3.76 13.34
C ASP A 289 12.75 -3.36 12.22
N VAL A 290 11.45 -3.37 12.53
CA VAL A 290 10.38 -2.90 11.63
C VAL A 290 9.71 -1.68 12.23
N MET A 291 9.71 -0.57 11.51
CA MET A 291 8.86 0.58 11.82
C MET A 291 7.56 0.47 11.02
N HIS A 292 6.45 0.27 11.73
CA HIS A 292 5.12 0.15 11.14
C HIS A 292 4.53 1.53 10.85
N ALA A 293 4.06 1.77 9.62
CA ALA A 293 3.47 3.06 9.24
C ALA A 293 2.02 3.26 9.71
N HIS A 294 1.39 2.23 10.24
CA HIS A 294 0.02 2.26 10.77
C HIS A 294 -1.00 2.92 9.82
N TYR A 295 -1.00 2.48 8.55
CA TYR A 295 -2.09 2.87 7.63
C TYR A 295 -3.43 2.43 8.18
N LYS A 296 -3.50 1.23 8.74
CA LYS A 296 -4.65 0.65 9.47
C LYS A 296 -4.12 -0.05 10.73
N CYS A 297 -4.92 -0.06 11.80
CA CYS A 297 -4.60 -0.78 13.03
C CYS A 297 -5.39 -2.08 13.08
N TYR A 298 -4.70 -3.22 12.96
CA TYR A 298 -5.29 -4.55 13.00
C TYR A 298 -5.12 -5.22 14.34
N VAL A 299 -6.16 -5.96 14.76
CA VAL A 299 -6.12 -7.00 15.79
C VAL A 299 -6.92 -8.19 15.30
N TYR A 300 -6.73 -9.37 15.88
CA TYR A 300 -7.35 -10.61 15.41
C TYR A 300 -8.11 -11.29 16.53
N VAL A 301 -9.38 -11.61 16.29
CA VAL A 301 -10.23 -12.34 17.23
C VAL A 301 -9.71 -13.77 17.37
N ARG A 302 -9.78 -14.31 18.60
CA ARG A 302 -9.57 -15.73 18.90
C ARG A 302 -10.94 -16.41 19.05
N PRO A 303 -11.45 -17.08 18.02
CA PRO A 303 -12.81 -17.64 18.05
C PRO A 303 -13.06 -18.60 19.21
N GLU A 304 -12.04 -19.35 19.61
CA GLU A 304 -12.10 -20.30 20.72
C GLU A 304 -12.24 -19.65 22.11
N LYS A 305 -12.01 -18.34 22.20
CA LYS A 305 -12.15 -17.54 23.44
C LYS A 305 -13.46 -16.77 23.50
N LEU A 306 -14.28 -16.83 22.45
CA LEU A 306 -15.55 -16.12 22.39
C LEU A 306 -16.62 -16.77 23.27
N ALA A 307 -17.43 -15.95 23.89
CA ALA A 307 -18.66 -16.36 24.56
C ALA A 307 -19.68 -16.91 23.53
N THR A 308 -20.59 -17.78 24.00
CA THR A 308 -21.63 -18.34 23.14
C THR A 308 -22.46 -17.26 22.42
N GLY A 309 -22.61 -17.38 21.13
CA GLY A 309 -23.36 -16.46 20.28
C GLY A 309 -22.56 -15.20 19.88
N TRP A 310 -21.26 -15.11 20.23
CA TRP A 310 -20.37 -14.06 19.72
C TRP A 310 -19.60 -14.53 18.49
N SER A 311 -19.28 -13.58 17.62
CA SER A 311 -18.47 -13.76 16.42
C SER A 311 -17.65 -12.47 16.17
N ARG A 312 -16.69 -12.54 15.26
CA ARG A 312 -15.95 -11.37 14.79
C ARG A 312 -16.91 -10.28 14.26
N ASP A 313 -17.87 -10.67 13.44
CA ASP A 313 -18.82 -9.72 12.83
C ASP A 313 -19.72 -9.08 13.89
N ARG A 314 -20.16 -9.84 14.90
CA ARG A 314 -20.91 -9.28 16.03
C ARG A 314 -20.06 -8.27 16.83
N ILE A 315 -18.76 -8.51 17.03
CA ILE A 315 -17.89 -7.53 17.69
C ILE A 315 -17.85 -6.23 16.88
N ILE A 316 -17.69 -6.31 15.55
CA ILE A 316 -17.73 -5.15 14.65
C ILE A 316 -19.04 -4.39 14.80
N ASP A 317 -20.17 -5.09 14.75
CA ASP A 317 -21.51 -4.49 14.83
C ASP A 317 -21.72 -3.78 16.18
N GLU A 318 -21.34 -4.41 17.30
CA GLU A 318 -21.51 -3.82 18.63
C GLU A 318 -20.61 -2.59 18.83
N ILE A 319 -19.36 -2.60 18.34
CA ILE A 319 -18.48 -1.42 18.37
C ILE A 319 -19.07 -0.30 17.51
N ASN A 320 -19.56 -0.62 16.32
CA ASN A 320 -20.19 0.35 15.42
C ASN A 320 -21.47 0.96 16.01
N LYS A 321 -22.27 0.19 16.76
CA LYS A 321 -23.44 0.71 17.50
C LYS A 321 -23.07 1.74 18.57
N LEU A 322 -21.88 1.66 19.14
CA LEU A 322 -21.34 2.68 20.05
C LEU A 322 -20.82 3.93 19.29
N GLY A 323 -20.97 3.96 17.96
CA GLY A 323 -20.57 5.06 17.09
C GLY A 323 -19.04 5.13 16.87
N VAL A 324 -18.33 4.03 17.05
CA VAL A 324 -16.88 3.90 16.80
C VAL A 324 -16.66 3.11 15.50
N PRO A 325 -15.93 3.66 14.53
CA PRO A 325 -15.63 2.96 13.27
C PRO A 325 -14.79 1.71 13.52
N CYS A 326 -15.35 0.54 13.17
CA CYS A 326 -14.65 -0.74 13.20
C CYS A 326 -15.02 -1.54 11.94
N TYR A 327 -14.03 -2.18 11.31
CA TYR A 327 -14.18 -2.86 10.03
C TYR A 327 -13.46 -4.21 10.03
N GLN A 328 -13.69 -4.99 8.97
CA GLN A 328 -12.95 -6.23 8.71
C GLN A 328 -11.53 -5.97 8.16
N GLY A 329 -11.33 -4.81 7.51
CA GLY A 329 -10.09 -4.43 6.88
C GLY A 329 -10.00 -4.80 5.39
N SER A 330 -8.77 -4.97 4.90
CA SER A 330 -8.51 -5.32 3.50
C SER A 330 -9.04 -6.71 3.16
N CYS A 331 -9.43 -6.91 1.89
CA CYS A 331 -9.77 -8.22 1.38
C CYS A 331 -8.62 -9.19 1.63
N SER A 332 -8.90 -10.31 2.30
CA SER A 332 -7.87 -11.27 2.70
C SER A 332 -7.70 -12.42 1.69
N GLU A 333 -8.69 -12.63 0.84
CA GLU A 333 -8.70 -13.68 -0.17
C GLU A 333 -9.24 -13.08 -1.48
N VAL A 334 -8.47 -12.14 -2.05
CA VAL A 334 -8.89 -11.39 -3.24
C VAL A 334 -9.24 -12.30 -4.43
N TYR A 335 -8.67 -13.50 -4.49
CA TYR A 335 -9.01 -14.51 -5.51
C TYR A 335 -10.45 -15.04 -5.42
N LEU A 336 -11.21 -14.73 -4.36
CA LEU A 336 -12.63 -15.07 -4.26
C LEU A 336 -13.53 -14.04 -4.95
N GLU A 337 -12.99 -12.91 -5.40
CA GLU A 337 -13.74 -11.94 -6.20
C GLU A 337 -14.24 -12.56 -7.50
N LYS A 338 -15.42 -12.13 -7.96
CA LYS A 338 -16.04 -12.66 -9.19
C LYS A 338 -15.18 -12.47 -10.44
N ALA A 339 -14.28 -11.52 -10.44
CA ALA A 339 -13.32 -11.29 -11.53
C ALA A 339 -12.46 -12.53 -11.83
N PHE A 340 -12.31 -13.45 -10.88
CA PHE A 340 -11.54 -14.68 -11.03
C PHE A 340 -12.39 -15.86 -11.52
N ASP A 341 -13.70 -15.70 -11.69
CA ASP A 341 -14.57 -16.79 -12.17
C ASP A 341 -14.16 -17.21 -13.60
N GLY A 342 -13.90 -18.50 -13.79
CA GLY A 342 -13.55 -19.05 -15.10
C GLY A 342 -12.15 -18.72 -15.63
N THR A 343 -11.33 -17.97 -14.89
CA THR A 343 -9.97 -17.58 -15.34
C THR A 343 -8.90 -18.65 -15.15
N GLY A 344 -9.12 -19.59 -14.24
CA GLY A 344 -8.10 -20.57 -13.83
C GLY A 344 -7.01 -20.00 -12.90
N PHE A 345 -7.10 -18.75 -12.47
CA PHE A 345 -6.09 -18.10 -11.61
C PHE A 345 -6.31 -18.35 -10.11
N ARG A 346 -7.48 -18.88 -9.70
CA ARG A 346 -7.71 -19.23 -8.30
C ARG A 346 -6.81 -20.35 -7.85
N PRO A 347 -6.27 -20.31 -6.61
CA PRO A 347 -5.66 -21.48 -5.99
C PRO A 347 -6.67 -22.65 -5.96
N ALA A 348 -6.19 -23.89 -6.08
CA ALA A 348 -7.03 -25.09 -6.02
C ALA A 348 -7.78 -25.19 -4.69
N GLU A 349 -7.15 -24.73 -3.60
CA GLU A 349 -7.73 -24.66 -2.26
C GLU A 349 -7.57 -23.26 -1.68
N ARG A 350 -8.45 -22.89 -0.75
CA ARG A 350 -8.31 -21.62 -0.01
C ARG A 350 -7.01 -21.63 0.79
N LEU A 351 -6.27 -20.51 0.73
CA LEU A 351 -5.02 -20.36 1.44
C LEU A 351 -5.30 -20.22 2.96
N PRO A 352 -4.80 -21.13 3.79
CA PRO A 352 -5.29 -21.30 5.15
C PRO A 352 -5.05 -20.09 6.04
N VAL A 353 -3.88 -19.43 5.95
CA VAL A 353 -3.57 -18.28 6.79
C VAL A 353 -4.31 -17.03 6.30
N ALA A 354 -4.39 -16.80 4.99
CA ALA A 354 -5.18 -15.71 4.43
C ALA A 354 -6.67 -15.82 4.84
N LYS A 355 -7.22 -17.04 4.81
CA LYS A 355 -8.58 -17.34 5.28
C LYS A 355 -8.75 -16.99 6.75
N GLU A 356 -7.88 -17.53 7.64
CA GLU A 356 -7.94 -17.27 9.08
C GLU A 356 -7.91 -15.78 9.38
N LEU A 357 -6.95 -15.05 8.81
CA LEU A 357 -6.82 -13.62 9.01
C LEU A 357 -8.04 -12.85 8.48
N GLY A 358 -8.62 -13.28 7.37
CA GLY A 358 -9.85 -12.70 6.81
C GLY A 358 -11.07 -12.89 7.71
N GLU A 359 -11.18 -14.05 8.35
CA GLU A 359 -12.30 -14.41 9.22
C GLU A 359 -12.17 -13.83 10.65
N THR A 360 -10.97 -13.41 11.06
CA THR A 360 -10.69 -12.98 12.44
C THR A 360 -10.31 -11.50 12.60
N SER A 361 -9.95 -10.80 11.53
CA SER A 361 -9.45 -9.42 11.63
C SER A 361 -10.51 -8.41 12.06
N LEU A 362 -10.11 -7.52 12.97
CA LEU A 362 -10.75 -6.24 13.30
C LEU A 362 -9.79 -5.14 12.88
N MET A 363 -10.30 -4.07 12.29
CA MET A 363 -9.50 -2.95 11.81
C MET A 363 -10.06 -1.64 12.34
N PHE A 364 -9.17 -0.81 12.91
CA PHE A 364 -9.48 0.50 13.46
C PHE A 364 -8.76 1.61 12.69
N LEU A 365 -9.37 2.80 12.69
CA LEU A 365 -8.77 4.00 12.12
C LEU A 365 -7.76 4.60 13.10
N VAL A 366 -6.63 5.06 12.57
CA VAL A 366 -5.53 5.66 13.35
C VAL A 366 -4.91 6.89 12.67
N HIS A 367 -5.64 7.52 11.73
CA HIS A 367 -5.13 8.67 10.97
C HIS A 367 -4.85 9.89 11.88
N PRO A 368 -3.95 10.80 11.47
CA PRO A 368 -3.39 11.84 12.35
C PRO A 368 -4.39 12.94 12.72
N THR A 369 -5.56 12.98 12.09
CA THR A 369 -6.60 13.96 12.43
C THR A 369 -7.54 13.50 13.54
N LEU A 370 -7.40 12.24 13.99
CA LEU A 370 -8.16 11.76 15.17
C LEU A 370 -7.68 12.47 16.43
N THR A 371 -8.63 12.98 17.19
CA THR A 371 -8.38 13.62 18.49
C THR A 371 -8.16 12.58 19.59
N GLY A 372 -7.47 12.96 20.68
CA GLY A 372 -7.34 12.10 21.85
C GLY A 372 -8.68 11.59 22.39
N LYS A 373 -9.73 12.43 22.36
CA LYS A 373 -11.09 12.04 22.77
C LYS A 373 -11.69 10.94 21.87
N GLU A 374 -11.42 10.95 20.58
CA GLU A 374 -11.87 9.92 19.64
C GLU A 374 -11.12 8.61 19.85
N ILE A 375 -9.84 8.67 20.13
CA ILE A 375 -9.03 7.50 20.50
C ILE A 375 -9.50 6.92 21.84
N ASP A 376 -9.72 7.75 22.86
CA ASP A 376 -10.25 7.30 24.16
C ASP A 376 -11.63 6.66 24.01
N ARG A 377 -12.51 7.23 23.17
CA ARG A 377 -13.80 6.64 22.84
C ARG A 377 -13.66 5.29 22.16
N THR A 378 -12.70 5.16 21.23
CA THR A 378 -12.39 3.90 20.56
C THR A 378 -11.93 2.84 21.58
N CYS A 379 -10.99 3.18 22.44
CA CYS A 379 -10.49 2.30 23.49
C CYS A 379 -11.62 1.88 24.47
N THR A 380 -12.48 2.82 24.86
CA THR A 380 -13.63 2.53 25.73
C THR A 380 -14.60 1.55 25.09
N ALA A 381 -14.97 1.76 23.82
CA ALA A 381 -15.87 0.87 23.09
C ALA A 381 -15.27 -0.53 22.91
N ILE A 382 -13.99 -0.61 22.58
CA ILE A 382 -13.23 -1.90 22.50
C ILE A 382 -13.31 -2.62 23.84
N HIS A 383 -12.98 -1.93 24.94
CA HIS A 383 -13.00 -2.54 26.27
C HIS A 383 -14.38 -3.06 26.65
N GLN A 384 -15.43 -2.24 26.46
CA GLN A 384 -16.81 -2.63 26.76
C GLN A 384 -17.24 -3.87 25.97
N VAL A 385 -17.04 -3.87 24.67
CA VAL A 385 -17.49 -4.97 23.79
C VAL A 385 -16.69 -6.23 24.02
N LEU A 386 -15.35 -6.15 24.11
CA LEU A 386 -14.51 -7.31 24.30
C LEU A 386 -14.70 -7.96 25.68
N THR A 387 -15.01 -7.17 26.73
CA THR A 387 -15.34 -7.72 28.05
C THR A 387 -16.55 -8.64 27.99
N VAL A 388 -17.61 -8.24 27.28
CA VAL A 388 -18.83 -9.06 27.13
C VAL A 388 -18.64 -10.22 26.12
N ALA A 389 -17.81 -10.00 25.12
CA ALA A 389 -17.49 -11.02 24.11
C ALA A 389 -16.60 -12.15 24.63
N THR A 390 -15.91 -11.94 25.74
CA THR A 390 -14.99 -12.94 26.32
C THR A 390 -15.79 -14.06 27.02
N ARG A 391 -15.41 -15.30 26.77
CA ARG A 391 -15.98 -16.46 27.45
C ARG A 391 -15.65 -16.41 28.96
N SER A 392 -16.65 -16.28 29.80
CA SER A 392 -16.47 -16.39 31.25
C SER A 392 -15.92 -17.78 31.60
N LEU A 393 -14.71 -17.82 32.16
CA LEU A 393 -14.14 -19.05 32.74
C LEU A 393 -14.78 -19.35 34.12
N HIS A 394 -16.04 -19.00 34.33
CA HIS A 394 -16.71 -19.50 35.54
C HIS A 394 -16.90 -21.01 35.37
N LYS A 395 -16.06 -21.73 36.08
CA LYS A 395 -16.31 -23.14 36.42
C LYS A 395 -17.67 -23.26 37.09
N PRO A 396 -18.44 -24.32 36.79
CA PRO A 396 -19.62 -24.66 37.55
C PRO A 396 -19.26 -24.96 39.01
#